data_06889240cbfba5eee8f11b37eaf7c004
#
_entry.id   06889240cbfba5eee8f11b37eaf7c004
#
_cell.length_a   1.000
_cell.length_b   1.000
_cell.length_c   1.000
_cell.angle_alpha   90.00
_cell.angle_beta   90.00
_cell.angle_gamma   90.00
#
_symmetry.space_group_name_H-M   'P 1'
#
loop_
_entity.id
_entity.type
_entity.pdbx_description
1 polymer ?
#
loop_
_entity_poly.entity_id
_entity_poly.type
_entity_poly.pdbx_seq_one_letter_code
_entity_poly.pdbx_strand_id
1 'polypeptide(L)'
;MSHPYTTESPDSLRSERAKWWGRSSVIIVMSCLAWTLMQKVAYPPLDSHHDMLENFAWSQLALWGTHKHPPFFSWVVGLWFSVVPHKALLYKLLAYVNVALALWGVLRLADALKWSSLGRPAVILLMWSLPYTTLAAKFNANSQLLSLWPWTAVFLLRSWDSHGWRLALNTLMLALLAAASMLSKYYSGIFLLGLLAASLADPRGRVWLKQPWSYVSVLIFLLLLSPHVHWVMTHDWVTLRYMQDQGTGAIGLKGLLSFSLSPLLYWLPAWLTTVGVGAWALCRAQPQRTVWAVTWRWALQSWQPQGRADVLFWLAFFPWAATLLAGLSGFVDLSTAWAIPIGYAFPLLWLRNYELQIRELQLPSPWTALVRYVYPVLGMMMGLAVAVAWHHAQEEEAHYYRPDRNVATAILSDWRLRHPQAPLKWVGGEWAQSALLSFYGDTSIVVIPDLPESPQAEHYLTGDVLDQPGLIFCSLGPVNVIQADNPRLCEAKAQQWLQERHLPIEPLVFHIQRKGWRFPKSVPFEFVVFHVMPN
;
A
#
# COMPACT_ATOMS: atom_id res chain seq x y z
N MET A 1 -12.58 -44.19 -32.70
CA MET A 1 -11.36 -44.27 -31.85
C MET A 1 -11.59 -43.39 -30.63
N SER A 2 -11.94 -44.04 -29.51
CA SER A 2 -12.27 -43.40 -28.24
C SER A 2 -10.98 -43.07 -27.49
N HIS A 3 -10.72 -41.77 -27.24
CA HIS A 3 -9.63 -41.33 -26.35
C HIS A 3 -10.00 -41.63 -24.91
N PRO A 4 -9.11 -42.25 -24.12
CA PRO A 4 -9.29 -42.43 -22.69
C PRO A 4 -8.94 -41.11 -21.99
N TYR A 5 -9.95 -40.31 -21.67
CA TYR A 5 -9.77 -39.30 -20.61
C TYR A 5 -9.71 -40.06 -19.28
N THR A 6 -8.53 -40.20 -18.72
CA THR A 6 -8.38 -40.58 -17.32
C THR A 6 -8.95 -39.45 -16.47
N THR A 7 -10.17 -39.61 -16.00
CA THR A 7 -10.79 -38.78 -14.99
C THR A 7 -10.08 -39.05 -13.67
N GLU A 8 -9.14 -38.18 -13.32
CA GLU A 8 -8.59 -38.16 -11.95
C GLU A 8 -9.75 -38.00 -10.97
N SER A 9 -9.74 -38.83 -9.91
CA SER A 9 -10.80 -38.79 -8.92
C SER A 9 -10.87 -37.42 -8.24
N PRO A 10 -12.05 -36.91 -7.86
CA PRO A 10 -12.19 -35.64 -7.16
C PRO A 10 -11.36 -35.54 -5.88
N ASP A 11 -11.06 -36.66 -5.24
CA ASP A 11 -10.29 -36.74 -3.99
C ASP A 11 -8.78 -36.68 -4.23
N SER A 12 -8.26 -37.21 -5.35
CA SER A 12 -6.84 -37.05 -5.72
C SER A 12 -6.53 -35.59 -6.04
N LEU A 13 -7.43 -34.91 -6.76
CA LEU A 13 -7.30 -33.48 -7.06
C LEU A 13 -7.40 -32.61 -5.80
N ARG A 14 -8.23 -32.99 -4.83
CA ARG A 14 -8.29 -32.30 -3.51
C ARG A 14 -7.01 -32.49 -2.69
N SER A 15 -6.46 -33.70 -2.66
CA SER A 15 -5.22 -34.01 -1.94
C SER A 15 -4.00 -33.29 -2.55
N GLU A 16 -3.88 -33.27 -3.86
CA GLU A 16 -2.84 -32.54 -4.57
C GLU A 16 -2.96 -31.01 -4.39
N ARG A 17 -4.17 -30.49 -4.49
CA ARG A 17 -4.44 -29.06 -4.20
C ARG A 17 -4.04 -28.69 -2.77
N ALA A 18 -4.39 -29.48 -1.76
CA ALA A 18 -4.04 -29.22 -0.37
C ALA A 18 -2.51 -29.19 -0.14
N LYS A 19 -1.76 -30.12 -0.71
CA LYS A 19 -0.29 -30.15 -0.67
C LYS A 19 0.32 -28.94 -1.38
N TRP A 20 -0.26 -28.53 -2.49
CA TRP A 20 0.20 -27.41 -3.30
C TRP A 20 0.02 -26.05 -2.60
N TRP A 21 -1.16 -25.82 -2.01
CA TRP A 21 -1.46 -24.66 -1.19
C TRP A 21 -0.55 -24.54 0.02
N GLY A 22 -0.28 -25.62 0.72
CA GLY A 22 0.63 -25.64 1.85
C GLY A 22 2.02 -25.13 1.49
N ARG A 23 2.58 -25.56 0.37
CA ARG A 23 3.89 -25.10 -0.09
C ARG A 23 3.90 -23.62 -0.51
N SER A 24 2.87 -23.14 -1.19
CA SER A 24 2.74 -21.72 -1.60
C SER A 24 2.60 -20.82 -0.38
N SER A 25 1.82 -21.22 0.61
CA SER A 25 1.67 -20.49 1.88
C SER A 25 3.01 -20.35 2.62
N VAL A 26 3.81 -21.41 2.68
CA VAL A 26 5.15 -21.35 3.31
C VAL A 26 6.04 -20.35 2.59
N ILE A 27 6.09 -20.38 1.26
CA ILE A 27 6.89 -19.43 0.46
C ILE A 27 6.47 -18.00 0.75
N ILE A 28 5.16 -17.70 0.75
CA ILE A 28 4.62 -16.36 1.04
C ILE A 28 5.03 -15.91 2.44
N VAL A 29 4.77 -16.73 3.45
CA VAL A 29 5.07 -16.37 4.85
C VAL A 29 6.56 -16.15 5.05
N MET A 30 7.41 -17.05 4.56
CA MET A 30 8.88 -16.93 4.69
C MET A 30 9.42 -15.68 4.00
N SER A 31 8.90 -15.34 2.82
CA SER A 31 9.30 -14.12 2.12
C SER A 31 8.87 -12.86 2.89
N CYS A 32 7.63 -12.81 3.37
CA CYS A 32 7.14 -11.66 4.13
C CYS A 32 7.90 -11.48 5.46
N LEU A 33 8.22 -12.57 6.15
CA LEU A 33 9.05 -12.51 7.36
C LEU A 33 10.48 -12.05 7.05
N ALA A 34 11.10 -12.55 5.97
CA ALA A 34 12.43 -12.12 5.55
C ALA A 34 12.45 -10.61 5.26
N TRP A 35 11.47 -10.09 4.52
CA TRP A 35 11.35 -8.66 4.25
C TRP A 35 11.07 -7.85 5.52
N THR A 36 10.23 -8.32 6.42
CA THR A 36 9.99 -7.67 7.72
C THR A 36 11.27 -7.53 8.52
N LEU A 37 12.06 -8.61 8.64
CA LEU A 37 13.33 -8.59 9.36
C LEU A 37 14.36 -7.70 8.67
N MET A 38 14.39 -7.71 7.33
CA MET A 38 15.28 -6.85 6.56
C MET A 38 15.00 -5.36 6.81
N GLN A 39 13.75 -4.96 7.02
CA GLN A 39 13.42 -3.57 7.34
C GLN A 39 14.06 -3.07 8.63
N LYS A 40 14.34 -3.96 9.59
CA LYS A 40 15.08 -3.58 10.81
C LYS A 40 16.53 -3.17 10.51
N VAL A 41 17.11 -3.73 9.46
CA VAL A 41 18.49 -3.44 9.03
C VAL A 41 18.53 -2.27 8.05
N ALA A 42 17.70 -2.35 7.00
CA ALA A 42 17.72 -1.40 5.90
C ALA A 42 17.00 -0.07 6.24
N TYR A 43 15.97 -0.14 7.07
CA TYR A 43 15.13 1.02 7.34
C TYR A 43 14.50 0.97 8.75
N PRO A 44 15.29 1.17 9.82
CA PRO A 44 14.81 1.09 11.20
C PRO A 44 13.68 2.05 11.59
N PRO A 45 13.66 3.33 11.13
CA PRO A 45 12.56 4.25 11.41
C PRO A 45 11.24 3.75 10.81
N LEU A 46 10.13 4.34 11.25
CA LEU A 46 8.83 3.99 10.69
C LEU A 46 8.76 4.34 9.21
N ASP A 47 9.05 5.60 8.86
CA ASP A 47 8.77 6.11 7.53
C ASP A 47 9.52 7.43 7.27
N SER A 48 10.14 7.57 6.08
CA SER A 48 10.76 8.83 5.67
C SER A 48 9.74 9.87 5.18
N HIS A 49 8.56 9.43 4.76
CA HIS A 49 7.52 10.26 4.17
C HIS A 49 6.32 10.46 5.09
N HIS A 50 6.43 10.01 6.34
CA HIS A 50 5.50 10.26 7.42
C HIS A 50 4.11 9.57 7.32
N ASP A 51 3.77 8.90 6.22
CA ASP A 51 2.45 8.28 6.06
C ASP A 51 2.10 7.28 7.16
N MET A 52 3.08 6.52 7.66
CA MET A 52 2.82 5.56 8.74
C MET A 52 2.57 6.26 10.08
N LEU A 53 3.24 7.38 10.33
CA LEU A 53 3.03 8.19 11.54
C LEU A 53 1.69 8.90 11.50
N GLU A 54 1.34 9.55 10.38
CA GLU A 54 0.01 10.12 10.15
C GLU A 54 -1.09 9.08 10.37
N ASN A 55 -0.91 7.91 9.75
CA ASN A 55 -1.86 6.81 9.83
C ASN A 55 -2.05 6.31 11.27
N PHE A 56 -0.96 6.23 12.04
CA PHE A 56 -1.02 5.90 13.46
C PHE A 56 -1.79 6.98 14.25
N ALA A 57 -1.48 8.26 14.04
CA ALA A 57 -2.18 9.35 14.71
C ALA A 57 -3.70 9.33 14.45
N TRP A 58 -4.12 9.13 13.19
CA TRP A 58 -5.54 8.97 12.85
C TRP A 58 -6.17 7.75 13.50
N SER A 59 -5.41 6.66 13.67
CA SER A 59 -5.92 5.42 14.27
C SER A 59 -6.34 5.59 15.74
N GLN A 60 -5.77 6.57 16.44
CA GLN A 60 -6.08 6.84 17.85
C GLN A 60 -7.43 7.56 18.03
N LEU A 61 -7.94 8.21 16.99
CA LEU A 61 -9.13 9.06 17.07
C LEU A 61 -10.41 8.38 16.60
N ALA A 62 -10.33 7.16 16.06
CA ALA A 62 -11.46 6.37 15.55
C ALA A 62 -12.46 7.15 14.65
N LEU A 63 -11.95 8.11 13.87
CA LEU A 63 -12.77 8.98 13.03
C LEU A 63 -13.39 8.23 11.85
N TRP A 64 -14.53 8.72 11.36
CA TRP A 64 -15.15 8.27 10.11
C TRP A 64 -14.53 8.86 8.85
N GLY A 65 -13.56 9.76 8.98
CA GLY A 65 -12.80 10.37 7.89
C GLY A 65 -11.61 11.15 8.41
N THR A 66 -10.72 11.57 7.53
CA THR A 66 -9.59 12.45 7.81
C THR A 66 -9.57 13.58 6.79
N HIS A 67 -8.79 14.62 7.04
CA HIS A 67 -8.64 15.72 6.08
C HIS A 67 -8.02 15.30 4.72
N LYS A 68 -7.35 14.12 4.67
CA LYS A 68 -6.68 13.61 3.44
C LYS A 68 -7.38 12.40 2.82
N HIS A 69 -7.85 11.47 3.64
CA HIS A 69 -8.25 10.14 3.20
C HIS A 69 -9.48 9.60 3.95
N PRO A 70 -10.22 8.65 3.36
CA PRO A 70 -11.16 7.82 4.10
C PRO A 70 -10.44 7.00 5.19
N PRO A 71 -11.14 6.45 6.20
CA PRO A 71 -10.52 6.02 7.46
C PRO A 71 -10.09 4.55 7.54
N PHE A 72 -10.43 3.67 6.60
CA PHE A 72 -10.30 2.21 6.79
C PHE A 72 -8.88 1.75 7.07
N PHE A 73 -7.88 2.29 6.37
CA PHE A 73 -6.48 1.91 6.60
C PHE A 73 -5.97 2.33 7.98
N SER A 74 -6.47 3.42 8.56
CA SER A 74 -6.16 3.81 9.93
C SER A 74 -6.88 2.94 10.96
N TRP A 75 -8.12 2.50 10.70
CA TRP A 75 -8.80 1.52 11.56
C TRP A 75 -8.05 0.19 11.64
N VAL A 76 -7.48 -0.27 10.52
CA VAL A 76 -6.62 -1.48 10.50
C VAL A 76 -5.40 -1.29 11.39
N VAL A 77 -4.78 -0.11 11.39
CA VAL A 77 -3.63 0.21 12.26
C VAL A 77 -4.06 0.26 13.73
N GLY A 78 -5.18 0.90 14.04
CA GLY A 78 -5.73 0.94 15.41
C GLY A 78 -6.03 -0.46 15.94
N LEU A 79 -6.71 -1.29 15.14
CA LEU A 79 -6.98 -2.69 15.50
C LEU A 79 -5.68 -3.48 15.70
N TRP A 80 -4.68 -3.29 14.84
CA TRP A 80 -3.39 -3.96 14.99
C TRP A 80 -2.71 -3.60 16.31
N PHE A 81 -2.59 -2.31 16.62
CA PHE A 81 -1.91 -1.85 17.82
C PHE A 81 -2.75 -1.97 19.10
N SER A 82 -4.02 -2.32 19.02
CA SER A 82 -4.79 -2.72 20.21
C SER A 82 -4.35 -4.09 20.77
N VAL A 83 -3.66 -4.90 19.95
CA VAL A 83 -3.25 -6.27 20.34
C VAL A 83 -1.73 -6.48 20.32
N VAL A 84 -0.95 -5.56 19.74
CA VAL A 84 0.53 -5.66 19.70
C VAL A 84 1.19 -4.38 20.23
N PRO A 85 2.43 -4.47 20.78
CA PRO A 85 3.14 -3.29 21.26
C PRO A 85 3.51 -2.29 20.15
N HIS A 86 3.59 -0.99 20.48
CA HIS A 86 4.01 0.08 19.58
C HIS A 86 5.51 0.00 19.27
N LYS A 87 5.87 -0.82 18.29
CA LYS A 87 7.25 -1.00 17.81
C LYS A 87 7.30 -0.87 16.29
N ALA A 88 8.26 -0.13 15.77
CA ALA A 88 8.43 0.07 14.33
C ALA A 88 8.48 -1.25 13.56
N LEU A 89 9.17 -2.28 14.07
CA LEU A 89 9.23 -3.60 13.43
C LEU A 89 7.85 -4.26 13.32
N LEU A 90 6.98 -4.11 14.32
CA LEU A 90 5.62 -4.68 14.30
C LEU A 90 4.71 -3.91 13.34
N TYR A 91 4.95 -2.62 13.14
CA TYR A 91 4.26 -1.88 12.09
C TYR A 91 4.70 -2.34 10.68
N LYS A 92 6.01 -2.59 10.49
CA LYS A 92 6.51 -3.21 9.25
C LYS A 92 5.93 -4.61 9.03
N LEU A 93 5.77 -5.39 10.11
CA LEU A 93 5.10 -6.69 10.04
C LEU A 93 3.66 -6.56 9.52
N LEU A 94 2.89 -5.57 9.99
CA LEU A 94 1.54 -5.31 9.45
C LEU A 94 1.58 -5.07 7.93
N ALA A 95 2.55 -4.27 7.45
CA ALA A 95 2.72 -4.02 6.03
C ALA A 95 2.94 -5.33 5.23
N TYR A 96 3.78 -6.23 5.73
CA TYR A 96 4.03 -7.51 5.05
C TYR A 96 2.96 -8.58 5.29
N VAL A 97 2.17 -8.48 6.37
CA VAL A 97 0.92 -9.26 6.51
C VAL A 97 -0.07 -8.86 5.41
N ASN A 98 -0.20 -7.57 5.14
CA ASN A 98 -1.01 -7.09 4.02
C ASN A 98 -0.50 -7.63 2.66
N VAL A 99 0.83 -7.68 2.43
CA VAL A 99 1.43 -8.33 1.25
C VAL A 99 1.09 -9.82 1.19
N ALA A 100 1.18 -10.55 2.30
CA ALA A 100 0.83 -11.96 2.33
C ALA A 100 -0.64 -12.19 1.93
N LEU A 101 -1.55 -11.37 2.45
CA LEU A 101 -2.96 -11.39 2.07
C LEU A 101 -3.15 -11.08 0.58
N ALA A 102 -2.39 -10.12 0.04
CA ALA A 102 -2.41 -9.78 -1.38
C ALA A 102 -2.00 -10.96 -2.26
N LEU A 103 -0.87 -11.59 -1.94
CA LEU A 103 -0.37 -12.77 -2.66
C LEU A 103 -1.34 -13.95 -2.58
N TRP A 104 -1.96 -14.18 -1.42
CA TRP A 104 -3.04 -15.16 -1.30
C TRP A 104 -4.26 -14.80 -2.15
N GLY A 105 -4.62 -13.52 -2.21
CA GLY A 105 -5.68 -13.02 -3.10
C GLY A 105 -5.40 -13.38 -4.56
N VAL A 106 -4.16 -13.19 -5.03
CA VAL A 106 -3.77 -13.56 -6.41
C VAL A 106 -3.80 -15.07 -6.65
N LEU A 107 -3.39 -15.89 -5.68
CA LEU A 107 -3.58 -17.34 -5.77
C LEU A 107 -5.07 -17.71 -5.98
N ARG A 108 -5.95 -17.11 -5.18
CA ARG A 108 -7.40 -17.34 -5.27
C ARG A 108 -8.02 -16.76 -6.55
N LEU A 109 -7.43 -15.66 -7.05
CA LEU A 109 -7.81 -15.09 -8.34
C LEU A 109 -7.50 -16.06 -9.49
N ALA A 110 -6.33 -16.70 -9.48
CA ALA A 110 -5.99 -17.72 -10.44
C ALA A 110 -6.97 -18.91 -10.43
N ASP A 111 -7.42 -19.32 -9.22
CA ASP A 111 -8.45 -20.35 -9.07
C ASP A 111 -9.81 -19.90 -9.67
N ALA A 112 -10.24 -18.69 -9.34
CA ALA A 112 -11.50 -18.13 -9.82
C ALA A 112 -11.53 -17.98 -11.36
N LEU A 113 -10.37 -17.68 -11.94
CA LEU A 113 -10.16 -17.61 -13.39
C LEU A 113 -9.95 -18.99 -14.06
N LYS A 114 -9.94 -20.09 -13.28
CA LYS A 114 -9.68 -21.47 -13.76
C LYS A 114 -8.26 -21.69 -14.32
N TRP A 115 -7.30 -20.90 -13.81
CA TRP A 115 -5.87 -20.98 -14.11
C TRP A 115 -5.04 -21.32 -12.85
N SER A 116 -5.52 -22.26 -12.03
CA SER A 116 -4.93 -22.60 -10.73
C SER A 116 -3.43 -22.96 -10.82
N SER A 117 -3.00 -23.63 -11.88
CA SER A 117 -1.59 -23.98 -12.14
C SER A 117 -0.68 -22.76 -12.26
N LEU A 118 -1.21 -21.61 -12.67
CA LEU A 118 -0.47 -20.36 -12.86
C LEU A 118 -0.42 -19.48 -11.59
N GLY A 119 -1.24 -19.77 -10.59
CA GLY A 119 -1.30 -18.96 -9.37
C GLY A 119 0.03 -18.90 -8.62
N ARG A 120 0.70 -20.05 -8.44
CA ARG A 120 2.00 -20.11 -7.77
C ARG A 120 3.12 -19.39 -8.54
N PRO A 121 3.33 -19.61 -9.85
CA PRO A 121 4.25 -18.80 -10.65
C PRO A 121 3.95 -17.31 -10.58
N ALA A 122 2.69 -16.90 -10.66
CA ALA A 122 2.30 -15.50 -10.58
C ALA A 122 2.70 -14.87 -9.23
N VAL A 123 2.46 -15.57 -8.12
CA VAL A 123 2.88 -15.12 -6.79
C VAL A 123 4.39 -14.98 -6.70
N ILE A 124 5.18 -15.91 -7.23
CA ILE A 124 6.64 -15.82 -7.24
C ILE A 124 7.10 -14.58 -8.02
N LEU A 125 6.50 -14.31 -9.17
CA LEU A 125 6.82 -13.12 -9.96
C LEU A 125 6.45 -11.82 -9.22
N LEU A 126 5.32 -11.79 -8.51
CA LEU A 126 4.92 -10.65 -7.68
C LEU A 126 5.93 -10.41 -6.54
N MET A 127 6.42 -11.47 -5.90
CA MET A 127 7.43 -11.37 -4.84
C MET A 127 8.77 -10.79 -5.33
N TRP A 128 9.00 -10.72 -6.63
CA TRP A 128 10.18 -10.10 -7.25
C TRP A 128 9.92 -8.69 -7.77
N SER A 129 8.74 -8.16 -7.55
CA SER A 129 8.34 -6.82 -7.98
C SER A 129 8.40 -5.80 -6.82
N LEU A 130 8.67 -4.54 -7.15
CA LEU A 130 8.83 -3.47 -6.15
C LEU A 130 7.59 -3.26 -5.26
N PRO A 131 6.34 -3.31 -5.77
CA PRO A 131 5.16 -3.14 -4.95
C PRO A 131 4.97 -4.19 -3.84
N TYR A 132 5.53 -5.39 -4.00
CA TYR A 132 5.42 -6.47 -3.00
C TYR A 132 6.70 -6.63 -2.15
N THR A 133 7.68 -5.78 -2.35
CA THR A 133 8.95 -5.79 -1.63
C THR A 133 9.21 -4.46 -0.93
N THR A 134 10.01 -3.59 -1.53
CA THR A 134 10.45 -2.33 -0.91
C THR A 134 9.34 -1.30 -0.75
N LEU A 135 8.47 -1.14 -1.74
CA LEU A 135 7.37 -0.18 -1.67
C LEU A 135 6.28 -0.59 -0.69
N ALA A 136 6.11 -1.90 -0.46
CA ALA A 136 5.16 -2.42 0.51
C ALA A 136 5.56 -2.18 1.97
N ALA A 137 6.83 -1.89 2.25
CA ALA A 137 7.32 -1.65 3.61
C ALA A 137 6.60 -0.52 4.35
N LYS A 138 5.98 0.36 3.59
CA LYS A 138 5.20 1.50 4.05
C LYS A 138 3.71 1.15 4.03
N PHE A 139 3.11 0.96 5.21
CA PHE A 139 1.68 0.71 5.31
C PHE A 139 0.91 2.03 5.23
N ASN A 140 0.23 2.24 4.13
CA ASN A 140 -0.58 3.44 3.86
C ASN A 140 -1.81 3.10 3.00
N ALA A 141 -2.59 4.11 2.65
CA ALA A 141 -3.79 3.96 1.83
C ALA A 141 -3.54 3.25 0.48
N ASN A 142 -2.37 3.45 -0.16
CA ASN A 142 -2.06 2.79 -1.44
C ASN A 142 -1.66 1.32 -1.24
N SER A 143 -0.79 1.04 -0.26
CA SER A 143 -0.33 -0.32 -0.01
C SER A 143 -1.44 -1.21 0.53
N GLN A 144 -2.42 -0.67 1.28
CA GLN A 144 -3.59 -1.41 1.73
C GLN A 144 -4.37 -2.01 0.55
N LEU A 145 -4.43 -1.32 -0.58
CA LEU A 145 -5.14 -1.78 -1.78
C LEU A 145 -4.49 -3.02 -2.41
N LEU A 146 -3.22 -3.32 -2.13
CA LEU A 146 -2.56 -4.53 -2.60
C LEU A 146 -3.34 -5.80 -2.22
N SER A 147 -3.88 -5.84 -1.00
CA SER A 147 -4.69 -6.99 -0.55
C SER A 147 -6.16 -6.85 -0.96
N LEU A 148 -6.74 -5.67 -0.82
CA LEU A 148 -8.17 -5.47 -1.02
C LEU A 148 -8.60 -5.73 -2.47
N TRP A 149 -7.86 -5.23 -3.48
CA TRP A 149 -8.24 -5.37 -4.87
C TRP A 149 -8.28 -6.81 -5.39
N PRO A 150 -7.24 -7.65 -5.17
CA PRO A 150 -7.30 -9.04 -5.60
C PRO A 150 -8.47 -9.82 -4.96
N TRP A 151 -8.71 -9.62 -3.66
CA TRP A 151 -9.81 -10.29 -2.98
C TRP A 151 -11.18 -9.82 -3.43
N THR A 152 -11.36 -8.52 -3.70
CA THR A 152 -12.60 -7.98 -4.28
C THR A 152 -12.88 -8.63 -5.65
N ALA A 153 -11.86 -8.74 -6.51
CA ALA A 153 -11.98 -9.42 -7.81
C ALA A 153 -12.33 -10.92 -7.65
N VAL A 154 -11.70 -11.60 -6.68
CA VAL A 154 -12.00 -13.01 -6.37
C VAL A 154 -13.47 -13.21 -6.03
N PHE A 155 -14.02 -12.39 -5.13
CA PHE A 155 -15.41 -12.56 -4.70
C PHE A 155 -16.41 -12.16 -5.77
N LEU A 156 -16.08 -11.18 -6.62
CA LEU A 156 -16.86 -10.88 -7.81
C LEU A 156 -16.94 -12.10 -8.75
N LEU A 157 -15.79 -12.67 -9.14
CA LEU A 157 -15.77 -13.81 -10.07
C LEU A 157 -16.47 -15.05 -9.48
N ARG A 158 -16.31 -15.27 -8.18
CA ARG A 158 -17.01 -16.36 -7.49
C ARG A 158 -18.51 -16.14 -7.44
N SER A 159 -18.99 -14.91 -7.33
CA SER A 159 -20.42 -14.63 -7.33
C SER A 159 -21.08 -14.97 -8.66
N TRP A 160 -20.34 -14.89 -9.79
CA TRP A 160 -20.88 -15.28 -11.11
C TRP A 160 -21.16 -16.78 -11.23
N ASP A 161 -20.35 -17.62 -10.58
CA ASP A 161 -20.40 -19.08 -10.70
C ASP A 161 -21.04 -19.75 -9.47
N SER A 162 -21.62 -18.98 -8.53
CA SER A 162 -22.16 -19.49 -7.26
C SER A 162 -23.68 -19.46 -7.22
N HIS A 163 -24.26 -20.35 -6.37
CA HIS A 163 -25.68 -20.43 -6.11
C HIS A 163 -25.97 -20.60 -4.61
N GLY A 164 -27.20 -20.33 -4.19
CA GLY A 164 -27.66 -20.48 -2.81
C GLY A 164 -26.85 -19.68 -1.80
N TRP A 165 -26.55 -20.26 -0.63
CA TRP A 165 -25.83 -19.58 0.43
C TRP A 165 -24.41 -19.12 0.06
N ARG A 166 -23.76 -19.84 -0.88
CA ARG A 166 -22.44 -19.44 -1.39
C ARG A 166 -22.50 -18.16 -2.20
N LEU A 167 -23.56 -17.96 -2.97
CA LEU A 167 -23.80 -16.72 -3.68
C LEU A 167 -24.02 -15.57 -2.69
N ALA A 168 -24.83 -15.78 -1.65
CA ALA A 168 -25.05 -14.78 -0.60
C ALA A 168 -23.74 -14.40 0.09
N LEU A 169 -22.91 -15.38 0.49
CA LEU A 169 -21.62 -15.13 1.11
C LEU A 169 -20.66 -14.38 0.18
N ASN A 170 -20.52 -14.80 -1.07
CA ASN A 170 -19.63 -14.14 -2.03
C ASN A 170 -20.10 -12.69 -2.31
N THR A 171 -21.41 -12.47 -2.40
CA THR A 171 -22.00 -11.13 -2.56
C THR A 171 -21.72 -10.23 -1.35
N LEU A 172 -21.90 -10.76 -0.14
CA LEU A 172 -21.56 -10.02 1.10
C LEU A 172 -20.08 -9.66 1.13
N MET A 173 -19.19 -10.63 0.89
CA MET A 173 -17.74 -10.39 0.88
C MET A 173 -17.31 -9.41 -0.20
N LEU A 174 -17.93 -9.46 -1.39
CA LEU A 174 -17.72 -8.47 -2.45
C LEU A 174 -18.06 -7.06 -1.96
N ALA A 175 -19.23 -6.89 -1.36
CA ALA A 175 -19.67 -5.58 -0.86
C ALA A 175 -18.77 -5.04 0.25
N LEU A 176 -18.39 -5.89 1.22
CA LEU A 176 -17.49 -5.54 2.33
C LEU A 176 -16.11 -5.10 1.81
N LEU A 177 -15.52 -5.87 0.90
CA LEU A 177 -14.18 -5.57 0.36
C LEU A 177 -14.19 -4.38 -0.61
N ALA A 178 -15.25 -4.19 -1.39
CA ALA A 178 -15.43 -3.00 -2.22
C ALA A 178 -15.56 -1.74 -1.35
N ALA A 179 -16.36 -1.79 -0.28
CA ALA A 179 -16.48 -0.69 0.67
C ALA A 179 -15.15 -0.42 1.40
N ALA A 180 -14.46 -1.45 1.90
CA ALA A 180 -13.14 -1.32 2.50
C ALA A 180 -12.12 -0.70 1.53
N SER A 181 -12.17 -1.06 0.24
CA SER A 181 -11.32 -0.47 -0.80
C SER A 181 -11.59 1.03 -0.97
N MET A 182 -12.86 1.43 -1.07
CA MET A 182 -13.25 2.85 -1.16
C MET A 182 -12.92 3.61 0.12
N LEU A 183 -13.18 3.01 1.30
CA LEU A 183 -12.85 3.58 2.61
C LEU A 183 -11.35 3.59 2.90
N SER A 184 -10.51 2.89 2.13
CA SER A 184 -9.06 3.05 2.17
C SER A 184 -8.61 4.21 1.28
N LYS A 185 -9.14 4.30 0.06
CA LYS A 185 -8.79 5.37 -0.88
C LYS A 185 -9.83 5.47 -1.99
N TYR A 186 -10.30 6.70 -2.26
CA TYR A 186 -11.27 6.97 -3.35
C TYR A 186 -10.79 6.51 -4.73
N TYR A 187 -9.48 6.39 -4.92
CA TYR A 187 -8.88 5.80 -6.11
C TYR A 187 -9.42 4.40 -6.45
N SER A 188 -9.91 3.67 -5.47
CA SER A 188 -10.57 2.37 -5.70
C SER A 188 -11.83 2.46 -6.56
N GLY A 189 -12.41 3.64 -6.71
CA GLY A 189 -13.52 3.87 -7.66
C GLY A 189 -13.15 3.48 -9.09
N ILE A 190 -11.94 3.80 -9.54
CA ILE A 190 -11.42 3.40 -10.86
C ILE A 190 -11.33 1.87 -10.97
N PHE A 191 -10.86 1.20 -9.93
CA PHE A 191 -10.82 -0.26 -9.90
C PHE A 191 -12.22 -0.89 -9.93
N LEU A 192 -13.19 -0.36 -9.16
CA LEU A 192 -14.57 -0.84 -9.16
C LEU A 192 -15.25 -0.63 -10.51
N LEU A 193 -14.96 0.47 -11.19
CA LEU A 193 -15.38 0.67 -12.59
C LEU A 193 -14.76 -0.38 -13.52
N GLY A 194 -13.51 -0.78 -13.30
CA GLY A 194 -12.86 -1.87 -14.01
C GLY A 194 -13.54 -3.22 -13.78
N LEU A 195 -13.96 -3.50 -12.54
CA LEU A 195 -14.76 -4.70 -12.23
C LEU A 195 -16.12 -4.69 -12.92
N LEU A 196 -16.78 -3.53 -12.99
CA LEU A 196 -18.02 -3.36 -13.72
C LEU A 196 -17.81 -3.58 -15.22
N ALA A 197 -16.76 -2.99 -15.80
CA ALA A 197 -16.42 -3.19 -17.22
C ALA A 197 -16.14 -4.67 -17.53
N ALA A 198 -15.38 -5.37 -16.67
CA ALA A 198 -15.15 -6.80 -16.80
C ALA A 198 -16.47 -7.61 -16.70
N SER A 199 -17.39 -7.22 -15.81
CA SER A 199 -18.71 -7.86 -15.67
C SER A 199 -19.58 -7.64 -16.90
N LEU A 200 -19.50 -6.46 -17.52
CA LEU A 200 -20.22 -6.16 -18.76
C LEU A 200 -19.62 -6.89 -19.98
N ALA A 201 -18.31 -7.12 -19.98
CA ALA A 201 -17.63 -7.84 -21.06
C ALA A 201 -17.91 -9.35 -21.03
N ASP A 202 -17.94 -9.99 -19.84
CA ASP A 202 -18.15 -11.43 -19.69
C ASP A 202 -19.64 -11.80 -19.68
N PRO A 203 -20.08 -12.84 -20.45
CA PRO A 203 -21.48 -13.30 -20.42
C PRO A 203 -21.98 -13.67 -19.01
N ARG A 204 -21.15 -14.30 -18.18
CA ARG A 204 -21.52 -14.68 -16.80
C ARG A 204 -21.74 -13.43 -15.93
N GLY A 205 -20.87 -12.43 -16.08
CA GLY A 205 -21.01 -11.15 -15.41
C GLY A 205 -22.30 -10.43 -15.78
N ARG A 206 -22.67 -10.41 -17.08
CA ARG A 206 -23.94 -9.83 -17.53
C ARG A 206 -25.17 -10.54 -16.96
N VAL A 207 -25.10 -11.86 -16.81
CA VAL A 207 -26.16 -12.63 -16.14
C VAL A 207 -26.25 -12.27 -14.67
N TRP A 208 -25.10 -12.22 -13.97
CA TRP A 208 -25.05 -11.86 -12.56
C TRP A 208 -25.56 -10.43 -12.31
N LEU A 209 -25.21 -9.45 -13.14
CA LEU A 209 -25.67 -8.06 -13.02
C LEU A 209 -27.21 -7.93 -13.09
N LYS A 210 -27.91 -8.89 -13.69
CA LYS A 210 -29.38 -8.92 -13.74
C LYS A 210 -30.03 -9.62 -12.54
N GLN A 211 -29.24 -10.24 -11.65
CA GLN A 211 -29.75 -10.95 -10.48
C GLN A 211 -29.98 -10.00 -9.30
N PRO A 212 -30.93 -10.25 -8.41
CA PRO A 212 -31.16 -9.44 -7.22
C PRO A 212 -29.92 -9.28 -6.33
N TRP A 213 -29.05 -10.29 -6.28
CA TRP A 213 -27.84 -10.29 -5.48
C TRP A 213 -26.83 -9.21 -5.86
N SER A 214 -26.77 -8.80 -7.12
CA SER A 214 -25.94 -7.68 -7.56
C SER A 214 -26.41 -6.37 -6.92
N TYR A 215 -27.71 -6.14 -6.88
CA TYR A 215 -28.29 -4.95 -6.22
C TYR A 215 -28.15 -5.00 -4.70
N VAL A 216 -28.25 -6.18 -4.07
CA VAL A 216 -27.97 -6.37 -2.64
C VAL A 216 -26.51 -6.01 -2.34
N SER A 217 -25.56 -6.41 -3.20
CA SER A 217 -24.16 -6.03 -3.07
C SER A 217 -23.96 -4.50 -3.10
N VAL A 218 -24.59 -3.81 -4.04
CA VAL A 218 -24.53 -2.35 -4.13
C VAL A 218 -25.18 -1.68 -2.92
N LEU A 219 -26.33 -2.17 -2.47
CA LEU A 219 -27.00 -1.63 -1.28
C LEU A 219 -26.12 -1.74 -0.03
N ILE A 220 -25.54 -2.92 0.24
CA ILE A 220 -24.62 -3.13 1.37
C ILE A 220 -23.40 -2.21 1.24
N PHE A 221 -22.83 -2.10 0.05
CA PHE A 221 -21.70 -1.20 -0.23
C PHE A 221 -22.05 0.25 0.12
N LEU A 222 -23.20 0.76 -0.32
CA LEU A 222 -23.65 2.13 -0.04
C LEU A 222 -23.93 2.36 1.45
N LEU A 223 -24.56 1.38 2.12
CA LEU A 223 -24.80 1.43 3.56
C LEU A 223 -23.49 1.51 4.36
N LEU A 224 -22.46 0.77 3.96
CA LEU A 224 -21.16 0.79 4.61
C LEU A 224 -20.38 2.09 4.36
N LEU A 225 -20.62 2.76 3.25
CA LEU A 225 -20.03 4.07 2.96
C LEU A 225 -20.78 5.23 3.63
N SER A 226 -22.06 5.06 3.95
CA SER A 226 -22.92 6.16 4.40
C SER A 226 -22.39 6.91 5.63
N PRO A 227 -21.78 6.27 6.68
CA PRO A 227 -21.23 7.02 7.80
C PRO A 227 -20.08 7.93 7.40
N HIS A 228 -19.20 7.45 6.50
CA HIS A 228 -18.11 8.26 5.97
C HIS A 228 -18.64 9.42 5.10
N VAL A 229 -19.62 9.16 4.24
CA VAL A 229 -20.25 10.22 3.42
C VAL A 229 -20.87 11.27 4.32
N HIS A 230 -21.61 10.87 5.36
CA HIS A 230 -22.16 11.79 6.34
C HIS A 230 -21.07 12.61 7.03
N TRP A 231 -19.98 11.97 7.45
CA TRP A 231 -18.83 12.68 8.05
C TRP A 231 -18.26 13.73 7.10
N VAL A 232 -18.02 13.38 5.84
CA VAL A 232 -17.49 14.32 4.83
C VAL A 232 -18.43 15.51 4.62
N MET A 233 -19.75 15.28 4.58
CA MET A 233 -20.76 16.35 4.43
C MET A 233 -20.80 17.30 5.62
N THR A 234 -20.57 16.79 6.83
CA THR A 234 -20.59 17.59 8.08
C THR A 234 -19.23 18.22 8.39
N HIS A 235 -18.17 17.93 7.63
CA HIS A 235 -16.82 18.47 7.79
C HIS A 235 -16.36 19.20 6.52
N ASP A 236 -17.24 20.02 5.97
CA ASP A 236 -16.95 20.94 4.85
C ASP A 236 -16.29 20.29 3.62
N TRP A 237 -16.58 19.02 3.36
CA TRP A 237 -16.01 18.28 2.22
C TRP A 237 -14.48 18.23 2.22
N VAL A 238 -13.84 18.35 3.39
CA VAL A 238 -12.40 18.53 3.56
C VAL A 238 -11.57 17.50 2.78
N THR A 239 -11.96 16.22 2.79
CA THR A 239 -11.24 15.15 2.08
C THR A 239 -11.34 15.32 0.54
N LEU A 240 -12.46 15.82 0.04
CA LEU A 240 -12.64 16.06 -1.39
C LEU A 240 -11.92 17.35 -1.83
N ARG A 241 -11.93 18.41 -0.99
CA ARG A 241 -11.12 19.62 -1.22
C ARG A 241 -9.64 19.27 -1.30
N TYR A 242 -9.12 18.48 -0.36
CA TYR A 242 -7.74 17.98 -0.42
C TYR A 242 -7.44 17.26 -1.75
N MET A 243 -8.37 16.45 -2.26
CA MET A 243 -8.19 15.79 -3.55
C MET A 243 -8.17 16.79 -4.72
N GLN A 244 -8.99 17.86 -4.66
CA GLN A 244 -9.00 18.93 -5.66
C GLN A 244 -7.72 19.76 -5.60
N ASP A 245 -7.23 20.08 -4.40
CA ASP A 245 -6.00 20.86 -4.18
C ASP A 245 -4.74 20.11 -4.66
N GLN A 246 -4.81 18.79 -4.81
CA GLN A 246 -3.76 17.98 -5.46
C GLN A 246 -3.79 18.12 -7.00
N GLY A 247 -4.81 18.73 -7.58
CA GLY A 247 -4.92 19.02 -9.01
C GLY A 247 -4.56 20.47 -9.30
N THR A 248 -3.64 20.70 -10.23
CA THR A 248 -3.23 22.07 -10.62
C THR A 248 -4.18 22.71 -11.65
N GLY A 249 -5.20 21.99 -12.10
CA GLY A 249 -6.08 22.41 -13.21
C GLY A 249 -5.38 22.40 -14.59
N ALA A 250 -4.10 22.06 -14.63
CA ALA A 250 -3.31 21.91 -15.85
C ALA A 250 -2.83 20.45 -15.98
N ILE A 251 -2.50 20.03 -17.20
CA ILE A 251 -1.93 18.69 -17.42
C ILE A 251 -0.51 18.67 -16.86
N GLY A 252 -0.31 18.00 -15.74
CA GLY A 252 0.99 17.76 -15.12
C GLY A 252 1.82 16.78 -15.94
N LEU A 253 2.52 17.23 -16.99
CA LEU A 253 3.28 16.36 -17.90
C LEU A 253 4.28 15.46 -17.16
N LYS A 254 4.96 15.97 -16.13
CA LYS A 254 5.88 15.18 -15.30
C LYS A 254 5.17 14.07 -14.56
N GLY A 255 4.03 14.36 -13.92
CA GLY A 255 3.20 13.38 -13.22
C GLY A 255 2.66 12.33 -14.19
N LEU A 256 2.16 12.76 -15.34
CA LEU A 256 1.64 11.89 -16.39
C LEU A 256 2.72 10.90 -16.91
N LEU A 257 3.91 11.39 -17.26
CA LEU A 257 5.02 10.54 -17.72
C LEU A 257 5.50 9.60 -16.62
N SER A 258 5.68 10.11 -15.41
CA SER A 258 6.13 9.30 -14.27
C SER A 258 5.12 8.20 -13.95
N PHE A 259 3.81 8.50 -13.93
CA PHE A 259 2.78 7.49 -13.72
C PHE A 259 2.69 6.51 -14.88
N SER A 260 2.81 6.96 -16.14
CA SER A 260 2.75 6.07 -17.31
C SER A 260 3.85 5.01 -17.28
N LEU A 261 5.04 5.38 -16.83
CA LEU A 261 6.20 4.50 -16.79
C LEU A 261 6.29 3.67 -15.50
N SER A 262 5.73 4.16 -14.38
CA SER A 262 5.90 3.51 -13.09
C SER A 262 5.35 2.08 -13.01
N PRO A 263 4.17 1.72 -13.57
CA PRO A 263 3.74 0.33 -13.59
C PRO A 263 4.69 -0.56 -14.37
N LEU A 264 5.26 -0.06 -15.48
CA LEU A 264 6.23 -0.81 -16.27
C LEU A 264 7.51 -1.07 -15.47
N LEU A 265 8.05 -0.04 -14.80
CA LEU A 265 9.26 -0.16 -13.98
C LEU A 265 9.04 -1.06 -12.75
N TYR A 266 7.90 -0.93 -12.08
CA TYR A 266 7.58 -1.72 -10.90
C TYR A 266 7.50 -3.23 -11.19
N TRP A 267 7.03 -3.59 -12.37
CA TRP A 267 6.80 -4.98 -12.79
C TRP A 267 7.87 -5.50 -13.73
N LEU A 268 8.83 -4.67 -14.14
CA LEU A 268 9.87 -5.02 -15.11
C LEU A 268 10.64 -6.31 -14.75
N PRO A 269 11.11 -6.51 -13.51
CA PRO A 269 11.83 -7.75 -13.17
C PRO A 269 10.96 -9.01 -13.37
N ALA A 270 9.69 -8.94 -12.99
CA ALA A 270 8.73 -10.02 -13.16
C ALA A 270 8.45 -10.29 -14.65
N TRP A 271 8.25 -9.24 -15.43
CA TRP A 271 7.98 -9.35 -16.86
C TRP A 271 9.21 -9.89 -17.63
N LEU A 272 10.41 -9.36 -17.38
CA LEU A 272 11.64 -9.85 -18.00
C LEU A 272 11.90 -11.32 -17.68
N THR A 273 11.63 -11.74 -16.44
CA THR A 273 11.71 -13.16 -16.05
C THR A 273 10.73 -14.00 -16.85
N THR A 274 9.48 -13.54 -16.98
CA THR A 274 8.45 -14.25 -17.74
C THR A 274 8.83 -14.36 -19.22
N VAL A 275 9.28 -13.26 -19.82
CA VAL A 275 9.74 -13.23 -21.22
C VAL A 275 10.96 -14.14 -21.41
N GLY A 276 11.96 -14.06 -20.53
CA GLY A 276 13.19 -14.85 -20.62
C GLY A 276 12.93 -16.36 -20.51
N VAL A 277 12.16 -16.78 -19.51
CA VAL A 277 11.81 -18.21 -19.31
C VAL A 277 10.93 -18.70 -20.46
N GLY A 278 9.97 -17.89 -20.88
CA GLY A 278 9.07 -18.22 -21.98
C GLY A 278 9.81 -18.33 -23.33
N ALA A 279 10.63 -17.35 -23.64
CA ALA A 279 11.43 -17.34 -24.86
C ALA A 279 12.40 -18.53 -24.90
N TRP A 280 13.08 -18.83 -23.80
CA TRP A 280 13.97 -19.98 -23.69
C TRP A 280 13.27 -21.31 -23.99
N ALA A 281 12.08 -21.52 -23.46
CA ALA A 281 11.33 -22.74 -23.70
C ALA A 281 10.81 -22.82 -25.17
N LEU A 282 10.33 -21.69 -25.72
CA LEU A 282 9.87 -21.62 -27.10
C LEU A 282 11.01 -21.78 -28.13
N CYS A 283 12.19 -21.22 -27.87
CA CYS A 283 13.36 -21.37 -28.73
C CYS A 283 13.84 -22.82 -28.82
N ARG A 284 13.76 -23.56 -27.71
CA ARG A 284 14.06 -25.00 -27.72
C ARG A 284 13.12 -25.82 -28.60
N ALA A 285 11.86 -25.40 -28.65
CA ALA A 285 10.84 -26.08 -29.46
C ALA A 285 10.87 -25.67 -30.93
N GLN A 286 11.45 -24.53 -31.25
CA GLN A 286 11.51 -23.96 -32.60
C GLN A 286 12.94 -23.57 -32.99
N PRO A 287 13.88 -24.52 -33.08
CA PRO A 287 15.31 -24.24 -33.29
C PRO A 287 15.61 -23.55 -34.63
N GLN A 288 14.69 -23.62 -35.58
CA GLN A 288 14.85 -22.98 -36.91
C GLN A 288 14.57 -21.47 -36.90
N ARG A 289 13.96 -20.93 -35.80
CA ARG A 289 13.70 -19.50 -35.67
C ARG A 289 14.81 -18.80 -34.90
N THR A 290 15.07 -17.55 -35.25
CA THR A 290 16.04 -16.74 -34.50
C THR A 290 15.50 -16.46 -33.09
N VAL A 291 16.39 -16.55 -32.10
CA VAL A 291 16.05 -16.27 -30.69
C VAL A 291 15.36 -14.91 -30.53
N TRP A 292 15.89 -13.90 -31.22
CA TRP A 292 15.33 -12.55 -31.21
C TRP A 292 13.89 -12.49 -31.68
N ALA A 293 13.56 -13.10 -32.81
CA ALA A 293 12.23 -13.08 -33.38
C ALA A 293 11.21 -13.79 -32.45
N VAL A 294 11.60 -14.91 -31.83
CA VAL A 294 10.77 -15.62 -30.85
C VAL A 294 10.55 -14.77 -29.61
N THR A 295 11.61 -14.19 -29.05
CA THR A 295 11.55 -13.37 -27.84
C THR A 295 10.67 -12.13 -28.04
N TRP A 296 10.89 -11.40 -29.12
CA TRP A 296 10.11 -10.19 -29.42
C TRP A 296 8.63 -10.48 -29.66
N ARG A 297 8.33 -11.49 -30.47
CA ARG A 297 6.96 -11.92 -30.70
C ARG A 297 6.27 -12.30 -29.40
N TRP A 298 6.94 -13.07 -28.56
CA TRP A 298 6.43 -13.47 -27.26
C TRP A 298 6.23 -12.25 -26.33
N ALA A 299 7.19 -11.36 -26.23
CA ALA A 299 7.10 -10.15 -25.42
C ALA A 299 5.85 -9.32 -25.76
N LEU A 300 5.54 -9.15 -27.04
CA LEU A 300 4.33 -8.45 -27.49
C LEU A 300 3.05 -9.25 -27.20
N GLN A 301 3.06 -10.55 -27.43
CA GLN A 301 1.89 -11.40 -27.23
C GLN A 301 1.52 -11.56 -25.75
N SER A 302 2.47 -11.44 -24.83
CA SER A 302 2.23 -11.53 -23.39
C SER A 302 1.21 -10.49 -22.88
N TRP A 303 1.06 -9.36 -23.58
CA TRP A 303 0.18 -8.25 -23.21
C TRP A 303 -1.20 -8.29 -23.93
N GLN A 304 -1.41 -9.19 -24.87
CA GLN A 304 -2.60 -9.17 -25.71
C GLN A 304 -3.84 -9.75 -25.00
N PRO A 305 -5.02 -9.18 -25.25
CA PRO A 305 -6.28 -9.78 -24.77
C PRO A 305 -6.63 -11.05 -25.55
N GLN A 306 -7.30 -11.97 -24.90
CA GLN A 306 -7.89 -13.17 -25.52
C GLN A 306 -9.36 -12.91 -25.91
N GLY A 307 -9.57 -11.89 -26.74
CA GLY A 307 -10.90 -11.45 -27.17
C GLY A 307 -11.51 -10.37 -26.25
N ARG A 308 -12.74 -9.95 -26.60
CA ARG A 308 -13.45 -8.84 -25.92
C ARG A 308 -13.90 -9.20 -24.51
N ALA A 309 -14.16 -10.47 -24.23
CA ALA A 309 -14.63 -10.99 -22.94
C ALA A 309 -13.48 -11.39 -21.99
N ASP A 310 -12.25 -10.92 -22.26
CA ASP A 310 -11.10 -11.27 -21.45
C ASP A 310 -11.09 -10.51 -20.10
N VAL A 311 -11.71 -11.11 -19.09
CA VAL A 311 -11.79 -10.56 -17.73
C VAL A 311 -10.42 -10.23 -17.17
N LEU A 312 -9.43 -11.10 -17.38
CA LEU A 312 -8.07 -10.90 -16.84
C LEU A 312 -7.40 -9.68 -17.47
N PHE A 313 -7.62 -9.44 -18.75
CA PHE A 313 -7.15 -8.24 -19.43
C PHE A 313 -7.79 -6.97 -18.85
N TRP A 314 -9.12 -6.98 -18.62
CA TRP A 314 -9.83 -5.86 -18.00
C TRP A 314 -9.32 -5.57 -16.58
N LEU A 315 -9.10 -6.61 -15.76
CA LEU A 315 -8.55 -6.47 -14.41
C LEU A 315 -7.12 -5.89 -14.41
N ALA A 316 -6.32 -6.24 -15.42
CA ALA A 316 -4.93 -5.79 -15.52
C ALA A 316 -4.79 -4.35 -16.05
N PHE A 317 -5.53 -4.00 -17.11
CA PHE A 317 -5.30 -2.76 -17.85
C PHE A 317 -6.27 -1.64 -17.54
N PHE A 318 -7.51 -1.93 -17.17
CA PHE A 318 -8.52 -0.88 -16.99
C PHE A 318 -8.11 0.16 -15.92
N PRO A 319 -7.61 -0.22 -14.71
CA PRO A 319 -7.22 0.77 -13.72
C PRO A 319 -6.11 1.69 -14.21
N TRP A 320 -5.15 1.16 -14.95
CA TRP A 320 -4.05 1.96 -15.51
C TRP A 320 -4.55 2.91 -16.60
N ALA A 321 -5.29 2.43 -17.57
CA ALA A 321 -5.80 3.22 -18.69
C ALA A 321 -6.78 4.31 -18.21
N ALA A 322 -7.70 3.98 -17.32
CA ALA A 322 -8.65 4.95 -16.78
C ALA A 322 -7.96 6.04 -15.94
N THR A 323 -6.92 5.68 -15.20
CA THR A 323 -6.11 6.67 -14.44
C THR A 323 -5.36 7.61 -15.38
N LEU A 324 -4.78 7.08 -16.45
CA LEU A 324 -4.13 7.92 -17.48
C LEU A 324 -5.12 8.89 -18.12
N LEU A 325 -6.32 8.42 -18.45
CA LEU A 325 -7.37 9.28 -19.00
C LEU A 325 -7.79 10.38 -18.02
N ALA A 326 -7.89 10.07 -16.72
CA ALA A 326 -8.16 11.07 -15.68
C ALA A 326 -7.02 12.10 -15.58
N GLY A 327 -5.75 11.70 -15.66
CA GLY A 327 -4.61 12.62 -15.69
C GLY A 327 -4.57 13.48 -16.95
N LEU A 328 -4.92 12.92 -18.11
CA LEU A 328 -4.99 13.65 -19.38
C LEU A 328 -6.13 14.69 -19.40
N SER A 329 -7.18 14.49 -18.61
CA SER A 329 -8.26 15.49 -18.46
C SER A 329 -7.87 16.71 -17.61
N GLY A 330 -6.70 16.67 -16.93
CA GLY A 330 -6.28 17.73 -15.99
C GLY A 330 -7.04 17.72 -14.66
N PHE A 331 -7.91 16.73 -14.45
CA PHE A 331 -8.72 16.63 -13.24
C PHE A 331 -7.89 16.37 -11.98
N VAL A 332 -6.74 15.69 -12.13
CA VAL A 332 -5.86 15.34 -11.01
C VAL A 332 -4.41 15.15 -11.49
N ASP A 333 -3.46 15.59 -10.67
CA ASP A 333 -2.05 15.31 -10.88
C ASP A 333 -1.71 13.88 -10.45
N LEU A 334 -1.12 13.12 -11.38
CA LEU A 334 -0.84 11.71 -11.17
C LEU A 334 0.38 11.48 -10.29
N SER A 335 0.24 10.59 -9.31
CA SER A 335 1.34 10.13 -8.44
C SER A 335 1.75 8.71 -8.79
N THR A 336 3.05 8.44 -8.80
CA THR A 336 3.62 7.08 -8.99
C THR A 336 3.13 6.09 -7.93
N ALA A 337 2.80 6.57 -6.73
CA ALA A 337 2.26 5.74 -5.65
C ALA A 337 0.90 5.10 -6.01
N TRP A 338 0.13 5.70 -6.93
CA TRP A 338 -1.15 5.15 -7.38
C TRP A 338 -0.97 3.92 -8.28
N ALA A 339 0.23 3.74 -8.86
CA ALA A 339 0.54 2.55 -9.63
C ALA A 339 0.77 1.28 -8.76
N ILE A 340 1.00 1.44 -7.45
CA ILE A 340 1.31 0.32 -6.54
C ILE A 340 0.26 -0.82 -6.63
N PRO A 341 -1.06 -0.59 -6.50
CA PRO A 341 -2.03 -1.68 -6.52
C PRO A 341 -2.38 -2.21 -7.92
N ILE A 342 -2.02 -1.51 -9.01
CA ILE A 342 -2.52 -1.81 -10.36
C ILE A 342 -2.07 -3.18 -10.87
N GLY A 343 -0.84 -3.57 -10.61
CA GLY A 343 -0.18 -4.68 -11.33
C GLY A 343 -0.46 -6.09 -10.82
N TYR A 344 -1.39 -6.30 -9.88
CA TYR A 344 -1.63 -7.62 -9.27
C TYR A 344 -2.05 -8.71 -10.28
N ALA A 345 -2.67 -8.33 -11.38
CA ALA A 345 -3.17 -9.24 -12.41
C ALA A 345 -2.20 -9.46 -13.58
N PHE A 346 -1.16 -8.61 -13.75
CA PHE A 346 -0.22 -8.71 -14.87
C PHE A 346 0.50 -10.06 -14.95
N PRO A 347 1.07 -10.62 -13.88
CA PRO A 347 1.74 -11.92 -13.98
C PRO A 347 0.82 -13.04 -14.42
N LEU A 348 -0.44 -13.03 -13.99
CA LEU A 348 -1.42 -14.02 -14.46
C LEU A 348 -1.74 -13.85 -15.95
N LEU A 349 -1.82 -12.60 -16.44
CA LEU A 349 -2.04 -12.31 -17.86
C LEU A 349 -0.89 -12.85 -18.73
N TRP A 350 0.35 -12.54 -18.35
CA TRP A 350 1.53 -12.96 -19.09
C TRP A 350 1.69 -14.48 -19.09
N LEU A 351 1.56 -15.11 -17.94
CA LEU A 351 1.67 -16.55 -17.78
C LEU A 351 0.58 -17.29 -18.55
N ARG A 352 -0.68 -16.79 -18.53
CA ARG A 352 -1.79 -17.37 -19.30
C ARG A 352 -1.52 -17.30 -20.80
N ASN A 353 -1.11 -16.14 -21.29
CA ASN A 353 -0.86 -15.96 -22.72
C ASN A 353 0.27 -16.87 -23.21
N TYR A 354 1.30 -17.07 -22.40
CA TYR A 354 2.32 -18.05 -22.68
C TYR A 354 1.80 -19.49 -22.60
N GLU A 355 1.04 -19.82 -21.56
CA GLU A 355 0.49 -21.18 -21.35
C GLU A 355 -0.40 -21.62 -22.52
N LEU A 356 -1.14 -20.69 -23.13
CA LEU A 356 -1.92 -20.97 -24.34
C LEU A 356 -1.02 -21.36 -25.51
N GLN A 357 0.09 -20.67 -25.73
CA GLN A 357 1.04 -20.99 -26.80
C GLN A 357 1.73 -22.34 -26.61
N ILE A 358 2.18 -22.64 -25.38
CA ILE A 358 2.84 -23.92 -25.11
C ILE A 358 1.91 -25.11 -25.21
N ARG A 359 0.62 -24.95 -24.90
CA ARG A 359 -0.39 -25.99 -25.11
C ARG A 359 -0.61 -26.30 -26.59
N GLU A 360 -0.66 -25.26 -27.43
CA GLU A 360 -0.73 -25.44 -28.91
C GLU A 360 0.50 -26.20 -29.43
N LEU A 361 1.67 -25.99 -28.84
CA LEU A 361 2.91 -26.66 -29.22
C LEU A 361 3.14 -27.98 -28.46
N GLN A 362 2.21 -28.40 -27.59
CA GLN A 362 2.31 -29.59 -26.74
C GLN A 362 3.58 -29.66 -25.87
N LEU A 363 4.07 -28.49 -25.42
CA LEU A 363 5.28 -28.39 -24.60
C LEU A 363 4.95 -28.48 -23.10
N PRO A 364 5.90 -28.95 -22.27
CA PRO A 364 5.74 -28.90 -20.80
C PRO A 364 5.81 -27.48 -20.30
N SER A 365 5.00 -27.15 -19.27
CA SER A 365 5.02 -25.82 -18.63
C SER A 365 6.36 -25.58 -17.91
N PRO A 366 7.11 -24.52 -18.25
CA PRO A 366 8.41 -24.23 -17.63
C PRO A 366 8.29 -23.58 -16.25
N TRP A 367 7.11 -23.14 -15.86
CA TRP A 367 6.90 -22.29 -14.68
C TRP A 367 7.16 -22.99 -13.36
N THR A 368 7.11 -24.32 -13.33
CA THR A 368 7.46 -25.12 -12.14
C THR A 368 8.92 -24.92 -11.73
N ALA A 369 9.80 -24.58 -12.67
CA ALA A 369 11.20 -24.30 -12.41
C ALA A 369 11.41 -23.03 -11.55
N LEU A 370 10.51 -22.04 -11.62
CA LEU A 370 10.62 -20.79 -10.86
C LEU A 370 10.72 -21.01 -9.34
N VAL A 371 10.13 -22.08 -8.85
CA VAL A 371 10.18 -22.45 -7.42
C VAL A 371 11.62 -22.66 -6.92
N ARG A 372 12.49 -23.17 -7.79
CA ARG A 372 13.91 -23.43 -7.45
C ARG A 372 14.69 -22.14 -7.21
N TYR A 373 14.25 -21.04 -7.83
CA TYR A 373 14.94 -19.75 -7.77
C TYR A 373 14.37 -18.80 -6.71
N VAL A 374 13.27 -19.17 -6.02
CA VAL A 374 12.64 -18.31 -5.00
C VAL A 374 13.64 -17.89 -3.93
N TYR A 375 14.29 -18.85 -3.30
CA TYR A 375 15.22 -18.55 -2.21
C TYR A 375 16.54 -17.91 -2.68
N PRO A 376 17.18 -18.35 -3.78
CA PRO A 376 18.33 -17.66 -4.34
C PRO A 376 18.04 -16.19 -4.68
N VAL A 377 16.92 -15.91 -5.36
CA VAL A 377 16.54 -14.52 -5.69
C VAL A 377 16.21 -13.72 -4.43
N LEU A 378 15.49 -14.28 -3.48
CA LEU A 378 15.23 -13.64 -2.19
C LEU A 378 16.55 -13.32 -1.46
N GLY A 379 17.50 -14.25 -1.41
CA GLY A 379 18.82 -14.04 -0.84
C GLY A 379 19.60 -12.91 -1.53
N MET A 380 19.56 -12.87 -2.86
CA MET A 380 20.18 -11.80 -3.65
C MET A 380 19.52 -10.44 -3.33
N MET A 381 18.19 -10.36 -3.29
CA MET A 381 17.48 -9.13 -2.95
C MET A 381 17.80 -8.66 -1.53
N MET A 382 17.90 -9.59 -0.57
CA MET A 382 18.31 -9.29 0.81
C MET A 382 19.75 -8.77 0.85
N GLY A 383 20.68 -9.40 0.12
CA GLY A 383 22.06 -8.92 0.01
C GLY A 383 22.17 -7.51 -0.57
N LEU A 384 21.40 -7.23 -1.64
CA LEU A 384 21.32 -5.89 -2.22
C LEU A 384 20.72 -4.88 -1.23
N ALA A 385 19.67 -5.24 -0.50
CA ALA A 385 19.08 -4.38 0.51
C ALA A 385 20.08 -4.04 1.63
N VAL A 386 20.93 -5.00 2.05
CA VAL A 386 22.02 -4.75 3.02
C VAL A 386 23.04 -3.78 2.44
N ALA A 387 23.45 -3.95 1.18
CA ALA A 387 24.43 -3.07 0.52
C ALA A 387 23.88 -1.62 0.41
N VAL A 388 22.62 -1.47 0.01
CA VAL A 388 21.94 -0.17 -0.05
C VAL A 388 21.83 0.44 1.35
N ALA A 389 21.47 -0.36 2.35
CA ALA A 389 21.40 0.06 3.74
C ALA A 389 22.76 0.55 4.27
N TRP A 390 23.82 -0.15 3.91
CA TRP A 390 25.19 0.26 4.25
C TRP A 390 25.56 1.58 3.60
N HIS A 391 25.26 1.74 2.31
CA HIS A 391 25.50 3.00 1.60
C HIS A 391 24.80 4.18 2.28
N HIS A 392 23.49 4.05 2.53
CA HIS A 392 22.71 5.09 3.21
C HIS A 392 23.17 5.37 4.64
N ALA A 393 23.76 4.40 5.34
CA ALA A 393 24.30 4.63 6.68
C ALA A 393 25.54 5.55 6.70
N GLN A 394 26.23 5.70 5.55
CA GLN A 394 27.39 6.56 5.40
C GLN A 394 27.04 8.03 5.06
N GLU A 395 25.78 8.31 4.76
CA GLU A 395 25.31 9.67 4.47
C GLU A 395 25.16 10.49 5.76
N GLU A 396 25.44 11.79 5.69
CA GLU A 396 25.37 12.70 6.84
C GLU A 396 23.94 12.83 7.35
N GLU A 397 23.00 13.03 6.45
CA GLU A 397 21.58 13.29 6.72
C GLU A 397 20.69 12.09 6.35
N ALA A 398 21.17 10.86 6.52
CA ALA A 398 20.42 9.70 6.05
C ALA A 398 19.06 9.57 6.75
N HIS A 399 18.00 9.97 6.07
CA HIS A 399 16.60 9.84 6.51
C HIS A 399 16.21 8.40 6.88
N TYR A 400 16.86 7.42 6.26
CA TYR A 400 16.69 5.99 6.53
C TYR A 400 17.07 5.55 7.94
N TYR A 401 17.80 6.38 8.70
CA TYR A 401 18.31 6.04 10.05
C TYR A 401 18.01 7.13 11.09
N ARG A 402 16.96 7.89 10.87
CA ARG A 402 16.53 8.91 11.82
C ARG A 402 16.31 8.31 13.22
N PRO A 403 16.80 8.95 14.29
CA PRO A 403 16.72 8.42 15.65
C PRO A 403 15.36 8.68 16.32
N ASP A 404 14.25 8.37 15.64
CA ASP A 404 12.87 8.72 16.01
C ASP A 404 12.53 8.39 17.48
N ARG A 405 12.90 7.19 17.94
CA ARG A 405 12.64 6.79 19.32
C ARG A 405 13.41 7.65 20.34
N ASN A 406 14.67 8.00 20.01
CA ASN A 406 15.49 8.82 20.92
C ASN A 406 14.95 10.24 20.97
N VAL A 407 14.47 10.77 19.85
CA VAL A 407 13.79 12.08 19.78
C VAL A 407 12.58 12.09 20.70
N ALA A 408 11.66 11.15 20.52
CA ALA A 408 10.47 11.05 21.36
C ALA A 408 10.83 10.90 22.86
N THR A 409 11.81 10.03 23.17
CA THR A 409 12.25 9.82 24.56
C THR A 409 12.84 11.08 25.18
N ALA A 410 13.67 11.82 24.45
CA ALA A 410 14.29 13.05 24.95
C ALA A 410 13.24 14.12 25.28
N ILE A 411 12.33 14.38 24.36
CA ILE A 411 11.27 15.40 24.52
C ILE A 411 10.31 15.02 25.66
N LEU A 412 9.85 13.77 25.70
CA LEU A 412 8.93 13.31 26.74
C LEU A 412 9.58 13.25 28.12
N SER A 413 10.90 13.00 28.19
CA SER A 413 11.63 13.04 29.47
C SER A 413 11.79 14.47 29.97
N ASP A 414 12.09 15.42 29.07
CA ASP A 414 12.17 16.84 29.41
C ASP A 414 10.82 17.37 29.90
N TRP A 415 9.72 17.02 29.20
CA TRP A 415 8.37 17.38 29.64
C TRP A 415 8.09 16.91 31.08
N ARG A 416 8.36 15.63 31.37
CA ARG A 416 8.10 15.03 32.69
C ARG A 416 8.95 15.68 33.79
N LEU A 417 10.18 16.10 33.49
CA LEU A 417 11.05 16.78 34.42
C LEU A 417 10.56 18.19 34.75
N ARG A 418 10.10 18.93 33.75
CA ARG A 418 9.61 20.31 33.91
C ARG A 418 8.20 20.38 34.45
N HIS A 419 7.35 19.42 34.09
CA HIS A 419 5.94 19.43 34.41
C HIS A 419 5.48 18.09 35.04
N PRO A 420 6.02 17.73 36.24
CA PRO A 420 5.76 16.41 36.83
C PRO A 420 4.29 16.18 37.22
N GLN A 421 3.51 17.24 37.41
CA GLN A 421 2.11 17.19 37.78
C GLN A 421 1.15 17.41 36.60
N ALA A 422 1.68 17.77 35.41
CA ALA A 422 0.88 18.08 34.23
C ALA A 422 1.16 17.07 33.12
N PRO A 423 0.30 16.04 32.92
CA PRO A 423 0.47 15.11 31.84
C PRO A 423 0.29 15.80 30.48
N LEU A 424 1.19 15.51 29.52
CA LEU A 424 1.08 16.01 28.16
C LEU A 424 -0.20 15.49 27.51
N LYS A 425 -1.07 16.37 27.04
CA LYS A 425 -2.38 16.02 26.47
C LYS A 425 -2.42 16.12 24.96
N TRP A 426 -1.73 17.13 24.37
CA TRP A 426 -1.71 17.31 22.95
C TRP A 426 -0.34 17.74 22.43
N VAL A 427 -0.09 17.47 21.16
CA VAL A 427 1.12 17.88 20.43
C VAL A 427 0.70 18.39 19.05
N GLY A 428 1.11 19.63 18.77
CA GLY A 428 0.95 20.29 17.47
C GLY A 428 2.28 20.55 16.78
N GLY A 429 2.26 21.28 15.66
CA GLY A 429 3.41 21.62 14.85
C GLY A 429 3.55 20.72 13.63
N GLU A 430 4.72 20.17 13.40
CA GLU A 430 4.90 19.24 12.29
C GLU A 430 4.18 17.91 12.56
N TRP A 431 3.14 17.65 11.80
CA TRP A 431 2.25 16.50 11.95
C TRP A 431 2.95 15.17 12.20
N ALA A 432 3.91 14.83 11.37
CA ALA A 432 4.61 13.55 11.47
C ALA A 432 5.58 13.47 12.64
N GLN A 433 6.24 14.56 12.96
CA GLN A 433 7.13 14.63 14.13
C GLN A 433 6.31 14.54 15.41
N SER A 434 5.19 15.25 15.45
CA SER A 434 4.24 15.22 16.56
C SER A 434 3.74 13.79 16.86
N ALA A 435 3.46 13.02 15.81
CA ALA A 435 3.01 11.63 15.95
C ALA A 435 4.08 10.68 16.54
N LEU A 436 5.37 11.03 16.50
CA LEU A 436 6.43 10.26 17.18
C LEU A 436 6.21 10.19 18.69
N LEU A 437 5.72 11.28 19.29
CA LEU A 437 5.50 11.36 20.74
C LEU A 437 4.35 10.46 21.17
N SER A 438 3.29 10.38 20.37
CA SER A 438 2.19 9.43 20.60
C SER A 438 2.64 7.98 20.35
N PHE A 439 3.37 7.70 19.25
CA PHE A 439 3.75 6.32 18.92
C PHE A 439 4.76 5.69 19.88
N TYR A 440 5.80 6.45 20.31
CA TYR A 440 6.84 5.95 21.19
C TYR A 440 6.62 6.30 22.68
N GLY A 441 5.65 7.15 22.98
CA GLY A 441 5.33 7.61 24.32
C GLY A 441 3.97 7.10 24.80
N ASP A 442 2.99 7.99 24.87
CA ASP A 442 1.66 7.72 25.37
C ASP A 442 0.60 7.97 24.29
N THR A 443 -0.19 6.95 24.00
CA THR A 443 -1.26 7.00 22.99
C THR A 443 -2.42 7.92 23.36
N SER A 444 -2.52 8.33 24.64
CA SER A 444 -3.51 9.32 25.06
C SER A 444 -3.17 10.75 24.60
N ILE A 445 -1.94 10.96 24.07
CA ILE A 445 -1.53 12.25 23.52
C ILE A 445 -2.25 12.46 22.17
N VAL A 446 -3.09 13.48 22.12
CA VAL A 446 -3.76 13.88 20.87
C VAL A 446 -2.76 14.57 19.96
N VAL A 447 -2.62 14.07 18.75
CA VAL A 447 -1.74 14.67 17.73
C VAL A 447 -2.57 15.58 16.83
N ILE A 448 -2.15 16.82 16.73
CA ILE A 448 -2.84 17.86 15.96
C ILE A 448 -2.03 18.17 14.69
N PRO A 449 -2.62 18.13 13.49
CA PRO A 449 -1.93 18.59 12.29
C PRO A 449 -1.78 20.12 12.32
N ASP A 450 -0.55 20.61 12.11
CA ASP A 450 -0.19 22.03 12.23
C ASP A 450 -0.42 22.55 13.69
N LEU A 451 -0.88 23.76 13.83
CA LEU A 451 -1.15 24.37 15.13
C LEU A 451 -2.64 24.24 15.51
N PRO A 452 -2.99 24.33 16.80
CA PRO A 452 -4.40 24.45 17.19
C PRO A 452 -5.09 25.58 16.42
N GLU A 453 -6.37 25.43 16.13
CA GLU A 453 -7.18 26.38 15.34
C GLU A 453 -6.76 26.52 13.86
N SER A 454 -5.78 25.75 13.38
CA SER A 454 -5.57 25.64 11.94
C SER A 454 -6.77 24.93 11.29
N PRO A 455 -7.12 25.26 10.04
CA PRO A 455 -8.24 24.60 9.33
C PRO A 455 -8.09 23.08 9.27
N GLN A 456 -6.88 22.56 9.37
CA GLN A 456 -6.60 21.13 9.39
C GLN A 456 -6.78 20.52 10.78
N ALA A 457 -6.46 21.26 11.85
CA ALA A 457 -6.57 20.81 13.23
C ALA A 457 -8.02 20.82 13.76
N GLU A 458 -8.87 21.68 13.22
CA GLU A 458 -10.27 21.87 13.65
C GLU A 458 -11.08 20.57 13.65
N HIS A 459 -10.74 19.63 12.76
CA HIS A 459 -11.41 18.33 12.67
C HIS A 459 -10.93 17.29 13.71
N TYR A 460 -9.89 17.58 14.48
CA TYR A 460 -9.27 16.67 15.45
C TYR A 460 -9.40 17.15 16.89
N LEU A 461 -9.79 18.40 17.07
CA LEU A 461 -9.95 19.02 18.39
C LEU A 461 -11.40 18.88 18.86
N THR A 462 -11.58 18.32 20.02
CA THR A 462 -12.83 18.40 20.78
C THR A 462 -12.67 19.50 21.83
N GLY A 463 -13.26 20.66 21.57
CA GLY A 463 -13.47 21.80 22.48
C GLY A 463 -12.27 22.28 23.33
N ASP A 464 -12.00 21.62 24.41
CA ASP A 464 -11.17 22.13 25.52
C ASP A 464 -9.67 21.73 25.45
N VAL A 465 -9.15 21.30 24.29
CA VAL A 465 -7.75 20.83 24.19
C VAL A 465 -6.76 21.96 24.43
N LEU A 466 -7.14 23.22 24.11
CA LEU A 466 -6.30 24.40 24.34
C LEU A 466 -6.18 24.79 25.82
N ASP A 467 -7.15 24.38 26.64
CA ASP A 467 -7.12 24.56 28.09
C ASP A 467 -6.30 23.47 28.79
N GLN A 468 -5.66 22.59 28.02
CA GLN A 468 -4.89 21.45 28.52
C GLN A 468 -3.40 21.60 28.17
N PRO A 469 -2.50 21.04 29.02
CA PRO A 469 -1.07 21.06 28.77
C PRO A 469 -0.70 20.42 27.44
N GLY A 470 0.06 21.12 26.62
CA GLY A 470 0.48 20.66 25.30
C GLY A 470 1.86 21.15 24.91
N LEU A 471 2.32 20.74 23.75
CA LEU A 471 3.55 21.26 23.17
C LEU A 471 3.45 21.41 21.65
N ILE A 472 4.26 22.32 21.11
CA ILE A 472 4.45 22.49 19.68
C ILE A 472 5.84 21.95 19.33
N PHE A 473 5.92 21.07 18.32
CA PHE A 473 7.12 20.36 17.93
C PHE A 473 7.48 20.62 16.47
N CYS A 474 8.63 21.25 16.24
CA CYS A 474 9.13 21.61 14.92
C CYS A 474 10.54 21.07 14.68
N SER A 475 10.83 20.64 13.45
CA SER A 475 12.18 20.31 13.00
C SER A 475 12.90 21.56 12.50
N LEU A 476 14.19 21.72 12.84
CA LEU A 476 15.03 22.85 12.42
C LEU A 476 15.94 22.52 11.22
N GLY A 477 16.00 21.27 10.83
CA GLY A 477 16.90 20.78 9.78
C GLY A 477 16.16 20.18 8.58
N PRO A 478 16.91 19.70 7.57
CA PRO A 478 16.38 19.14 6.32
C PRO A 478 15.62 17.81 6.47
N VAL A 479 15.20 17.48 7.68
CA VAL A 479 14.46 16.25 8.03
C VAL A 479 13.13 16.15 7.29
N ASN A 480 12.66 17.25 6.70
CA ASN A 480 11.37 17.30 6.03
C ASN A 480 11.53 17.55 4.52
N VAL A 481 11.43 16.47 3.73
CA VAL A 481 11.47 16.54 2.26
C VAL A 481 10.31 17.38 1.70
N ILE A 482 9.23 17.55 2.46
CA ILE A 482 8.01 18.28 2.04
C ILE A 482 8.16 19.79 2.28
N GLN A 483 8.97 20.22 3.24
CA GLN A 483 9.20 21.62 3.59
C GLN A 483 10.61 22.12 3.21
N ALA A 484 11.20 21.56 2.17
CA ALA A 484 12.55 21.87 1.73
C ALA A 484 12.79 23.39 1.47
N ASP A 485 11.73 24.15 1.18
CA ASP A 485 11.84 25.56 0.83
C ASP A 485 11.97 26.51 2.05
N ASN A 486 11.52 26.09 3.24
CA ASN A 486 11.71 26.87 4.47
C ASN A 486 11.73 25.97 5.73
N PRO A 487 12.90 25.50 6.18
CA PRO A 487 13.01 24.60 7.32
C PRO A 487 12.57 25.23 8.66
N ARG A 488 12.46 26.57 8.75
CA ARG A 488 12.02 27.28 9.96
C ARG A 488 10.57 27.77 9.90
N LEU A 489 9.81 27.39 8.90
CA LEU A 489 8.41 27.85 8.77
C LEU A 489 7.55 27.41 9.95
N CYS A 490 7.73 26.17 10.43
CA CYS A 490 7.01 25.66 11.60
C CYS A 490 7.34 26.46 12.85
N GLU A 491 8.63 26.72 13.11
CA GLU A 491 9.09 27.52 14.24
C GLU A 491 8.51 28.94 14.20
N ALA A 492 8.58 29.61 13.06
CA ALA A 492 8.04 30.96 12.89
C ALA A 492 6.52 31.01 13.15
N LYS A 493 5.76 30.06 12.59
CA LYS A 493 4.33 29.93 12.85
C LYS A 493 4.03 29.68 14.34
N ALA A 494 4.81 28.82 14.99
CA ALA A 494 4.66 28.53 16.42
C ALA A 494 4.91 29.76 17.29
N GLN A 495 5.96 30.53 17.02
CA GLN A 495 6.26 31.78 17.73
C GLN A 495 5.16 32.82 17.52
N GLN A 496 4.69 33.00 16.30
CA GLN A 496 3.58 33.91 16.01
C GLN A 496 2.31 33.49 16.77
N TRP A 497 1.94 32.21 16.73
CA TRP A 497 0.76 31.69 17.42
C TRP A 497 0.81 31.89 18.94
N LEU A 498 1.99 31.66 19.55
CA LEU A 498 2.24 31.93 20.99
C LEU A 498 2.13 33.42 21.31
N GLN A 499 2.72 34.28 20.45
CA GLN A 499 2.69 35.72 20.65
C GLN A 499 1.26 36.29 20.60
N GLU A 500 0.46 35.86 19.63
CA GLU A 500 -0.94 36.26 19.50
C GLU A 500 -1.80 35.92 20.72
N ARG A 501 -1.38 34.89 21.49
CA ARG A 501 -2.09 34.42 22.71
C ARG A 501 -1.44 34.87 24.00
N HIS A 502 -0.42 35.72 23.91
CA HIS A 502 0.35 36.20 25.08
C HIS A 502 0.95 35.06 25.92
N LEU A 503 1.25 33.91 25.29
CA LEU A 503 1.89 32.77 25.94
C LEU A 503 3.42 32.93 25.94
N PRO A 504 4.12 32.30 26.89
CA PRO A 504 5.60 32.33 26.95
C PRO A 504 6.23 31.74 25.67
N ILE A 505 7.23 32.45 25.13
CA ILE A 505 8.00 32.00 23.97
C ILE A 505 9.37 31.53 24.45
N GLU A 506 9.43 30.30 24.91
CA GLU A 506 10.66 29.66 25.40
C GLU A 506 11.04 28.48 24.51
N PRO A 507 11.87 28.69 23.46
CA PRO A 507 12.29 27.62 22.57
C PRO A 507 13.26 26.67 23.26
N LEU A 508 12.93 25.39 23.32
CA LEU A 508 13.81 24.34 23.80
C LEU A 508 14.38 23.59 22.59
N VAL A 509 15.70 23.72 22.38
CA VAL A 509 16.35 23.09 21.22
C VAL A 509 16.97 21.77 21.64
N PHE A 510 16.68 20.74 20.85
CA PHE A 510 17.19 19.38 21.02
C PHE A 510 18.12 19.01 19.87
N HIS A 511 19.30 18.49 20.19
CA HIS A 511 20.28 17.97 19.23
C HIS A 511 20.40 16.46 19.43
N ILE A 512 19.80 15.67 18.56
CA ILE A 512 19.74 14.22 18.67
C ILE A 512 20.57 13.58 17.56
N GLN A 513 21.69 12.97 17.92
CA GLN A 513 22.60 12.33 16.98
C GLN A 513 22.45 10.81 16.98
N ARG A 514 22.52 10.21 15.80
CA ARG A 514 22.72 8.76 15.67
C ARG A 514 24.11 8.38 16.17
N LYS A 515 24.18 7.39 17.02
CA LYS A 515 25.45 6.87 17.53
C LYS A 515 25.69 5.45 17.01
N GLY A 516 26.93 5.14 16.71
CA GLY A 516 27.38 3.80 16.34
C GLY A 516 28.40 3.80 15.20
N TRP A 517 29.20 2.75 15.13
CA TRP A 517 30.26 2.58 14.14
C TRP A 517 29.75 2.59 12.68
N ARG A 518 28.47 2.30 12.47
CA ARG A 518 27.84 2.32 11.14
C ARG A 518 27.55 3.72 10.62
N PHE A 519 27.60 4.74 11.48
CA PHE A 519 27.23 6.13 11.18
C PHE A 519 28.39 7.11 11.42
N PRO A 520 29.54 6.94 10.73
CA PRO A 520 30.73 7.74 11.04
C PRO A 520 30.56 9.22 10.68
N LYS A 521 29.68 9.56 9.76
CA LYS A 521 29.42 10.92 9.28
C LYS A 521 28.13 11.53 9.82
N SER A 522 27.48 10.89 10.79
CA SER A 522 26.19 11.38 11.29
C SER A 522 26.30 12.77 11.89
N VAL A 523 25.47 13.67 11.44
CA VAL A 523 25.23 14.99 12.03
C VAL A 523 24.03 14.93 13.00
N PRO A 524 23.94 15.83 13.99
CA PRO A 524 22.77 15.94 14.84
C PRO A 524 21.52 16.34 14.04
N PHE A 525 20.39 15.74 14.39
CA PHE A 525 19.08 16.24 14.01
C PHE A 525 18.63 17.27 15.02
N GLU A 526 18.19 18.43 14.53
CA GLU A 526 17.83 19.57 15.38
C GLU A 526 16.31 19.75 15.39
N PHE A 527 15.78 19.91 16.59
CA PHE A 527 14.37 20.13 16.83
C PHE A 527 14.17 21.26 17.82
N VAL A 528 13.09 22.01 17.65
CA VAL A 528 12.63 23.00 18.64
C VAL A 528 11.26 22.60 19.17
N VAL A 529 11.09 22.77 20.46
CA VAL A 529 9.85 22.47 21.19
C VAL A 529 9.44 23.70 21.99
N PHE A 530 8.16 24.02 21.95
CA PHE A 530 7.54 25.05 22.79
C PHE A 530 6.53 24.36 23.72
N HIS A 531 6.68 24.55 25.02
CA HIS A 531 5.72 24.06 25.99
C HIS A 531 4.55 25.04 26.09
N VAL A 532 3.34 24.52 26.07
CA VAL A 532 2.10 25.29 26.19
C VAL A 532 1.39 24.84 27.46
N MET A 533 1.33 25.72 28.43
CA MET A 533 0.61 25.48 29.67
C MET A 533 -0.67 26.32 29.65
N PRO A 534 -1.82 25.78 30.06
CA PRO A 534 -3.04 26.57 30.24
C PRO A 534 -2.80 27.62 31.33
N ASN A 535 -3.40 28.80 31.14
CA ASN A 535 -3.33 29.91 32.12
C ASN A 535 -4.04 29.57 33.43
#